data_3e7a0ad894356a549b7f092701ec2a9e
#
_entry.id   3e7a0ad894356a549b7f092701ec2a9e
#
_cell.length_a   1.000
_cell.length_b   1.000
_cell.length_c   1.000
_cell.angle_alpha   90.00
_cell.angle_beta   90.00
_cell.angle_gamma   90.00
#
_symmetry.space_group_name_H-M   'P 1'
#
loop_
_entity.id
_entity.type
_entity.pdbx_description
1 polymer ?
#
loop_
_entity_poly.entity_id
_entity_poly.type
_entity_poly.pdbx_seq_one_letter_code
_entity_poly.pdbx_strand_id
1 'polypeptide(L)'
;MRQFLTCFTLVAACAAWAQSYHSVASTKQIMAGVQKPAMDSIQGMMKAGGPKDDKEWAMAQQNAALLAETAQLILMGARPKDQDVWIKTGTMLGESAASATKAAEAKDLDAFKASLGGMAKSCRGCHTVHRKKTEQPQ
;
A
#
# COMPACT_ATOMS: atom_id res chain seq x y z
N MET A 1 -15.57 40.88 24.84
CA MET A 1 -14.90 41.02 23.51
C MET A 1 -13.44 40.52 23.45
N ARG A 2 -12.69 40.42 24.56
CA ARG A 2 -11.27 39.94 24.55
C ARG A 2 -11.09 38.39 24.40
N GLN A 3 -12.11 37.58 24.73
CA GLN A 3 -12.04 36.13 24.66
C GLN A 3 -12.28 35.55 23.24
N PHE A 4 -12.92 36.30 22.35
CA PHE A 4 -13.15 35.87 20.98
C PHE A 4 -11.94 36.03 20.04
N LEU A 5 -11.00 36.93 20.38
CA LEU A 5 -9.77 37.13 19.57
C LEU A 5 -8.73 36.00 19.75
N THR A 6 -8.70 35.34 20.93
CA THR A 6 -7.72 34.30 21.22
C THR A 6 -8.05 32.96 20.55
N CYS A 7 -9.32 32.65 20.26
CA CYS A 7 -9.70 31.45 19.52
C CYS A 7 -9.36 31.51 18.03
N PHE A 8 -9.40 32.71 17.44
CA PHE A 8 -9.17 32.87 16.00
C PHE A 8 -7.69 32.70 15.60
N THR A 9 -6.77 33.04 16.51
CA THR A 9 -5.32 32.89 16.27
C THR A 9 -4.83 31.48 16.38
N LEU A 10 -5.49 30.59 17.15
CA LEU A 10 -5.12 29.17 17.27
C LEU A 10 -5.49 28.35 16.03
N VAL A 11 -6.57 28.69 15.34
CA VAL A 11 -7.00 27.99 14.11
C VAL A 11 -6.07 28.28 12.93
N ALA A 12 -5.50 29.48 12.85
CA ALA A 12 -4.57 29.86 11.77
C ALA A 12 -3.20 29.16 11.87
N ALA A 13 -2.78 28.76 13.08
CA ALA A 13 -1.49 28.07 13.27
C ALA A 13 -1.49 26.60 12.83
N CYS A 14 -2.64 25.94 12.77
CA CYS A 14 -2.74 24.54 12.33
C CYS A 14 -2.66 24.35 10.81
N ALA A 15 -2.86 25.39 10.00
CA ALA A 15 -2.83 25.30 8.54
C ALA A 15 -1.41 25.31 7.95
N ALA A 16 -0.38 25.62 8.73
CA ALA A 16 0.99 25.80 8.22
C ALA A 16 1.82 24.51 8.07
N TRP A 17 1.28 23.36 8.45
CA TRP A 17 2.04 22.08 8.47
C TRP A 17 1.70 21.09 7.36
N ALA A 18 0.91 21.50 6.38
CA ALA A 18 0.70 20.69 5.18
C ALA A 18 1.96 20.70 4.32
N GLN A 19 2.91 19.81 4.61
CA GLN A 19 4.08 19.62 3.76
C GLN A 19 3.63 19.14 2.39
N SER A 20 4.02 19.86 1.34
CA SER A 20 3.78 19.43 -0.04
C SER A 20 4.59 18.17 -0.32
N TYR A 21 3.92 17.07 -0.68
CA TYR A 21 4.57 15.83 -1.03
C TYR A 21 5.14 15.91 -2.45
N HIS A 22 6.45 15.79 -2.58
CA HIS A 22 7.13 15.71 -3.87
C HIS A 22 7.46 14.26 -4.23
N SER A 23 6.90 13.80 -5.35
CA SER A 23 7.15 12.44 -5.85
C SER A 23 8.55 12.32 -6.44
N VAL A 24 9.45 11.60 -5.78
CA VAL A 24 10.82 11.33 -6.30
C VAL A 24 10.81 10.08 -7.18
N ALA A 25 10.25 8.97 -6.68
CA ALA A 25 10.16 7.73 -7.44
C ALA A 25 8.90 7.71 -8.31
N SER A 26 9.01 7.19 -9.53
CA SER A 26 7.86 6.87 -10.37
C SER A 26 7.08 5.67 -9.82
N THR A 27 5.81 5.54 -10.20
CA THR A 27 5.00 4.36 -9.86
C THR A 27 5.68 3.05 -10.31
N LYS A 28 6.30 3.04 -11.51
CA LYS A 28 7.03 1.88 -12.02
C LYS A 28 8.20 1.49 -11.12
N GLN A 29 8.94 2.46 -10.57
CA GLN A 29 10.05 2.21 -9.64
C GLN A 29 9.54 1.66 -8.30
N ILE A 30 8.44 2.18 -7.77
CA ILE A 30 7.80 1.65 -6.54
C ILE A 30 7.34 0.20 -6.76
N MET A 31 6.67 -0.08 -7.89
CA MET A 31 6.22 -1.43 -8.24
C MET A 31 7.39 -2.42 -8.37
N ALA A 32 8.45 -2.04 -9.08
CA ALA A 32 9.58 -2.92 -9.32
C ALA A 32 10.50 -3.09 -8.11
N GLY A 33 10.75 -2.00 -7.37
CA GLY A 33 11.72 -1.97 -6.29
C GLY A 33 11.17 -2.41 -4.93
N VAL A 34 9.85 -2.31 -4.71
CA VAL A 34 9.25 -2.63 -3.41
C VAL A 34 8.09 -3.60 -3.55
N GLN A 35 7.04 -3.25 -4.30
CA GLN A 35 5.82 -4.06 -4.28
C GLN A 35 6.01 -5.45 -4.86
N LYS A 36 6.73 -5.57 -5.97
CA LYS A 36 6.99 -6.90 -6.57
C LYS A 36 7.86 -7.79 -5.67
N PRO A 37 9.03 -7.37 -5.16
CA PRO A 37 9.83 -8.20 -4.25
C PRO A 37 9.08 -8.60 -2.98
N ALA A 38 8.34 -7.68 -2.34
CA ALA A 38 7.55 -7.97 -1.15
C ALA A 38 6.45 -9.01 -1.43
N MET A 39 5.74 -8.87 -2.56
CA MET A 39 4.71 -9.82 -2.96
C MET A 39 5.30 -11.18 -3.34
N ASP A 40 6.42 -11.22 -4.07
CA ASP A 40 7.11 -12.47 -4.44
C ASP A 40 7.56 -13.25 -3.19
N SER A 41 8.08 -12.55 -2.17
CA SER A 41 8.45 -13.15 -0.87
C SER A 41 7.25 -13.78 -0.18
N ILE A 42 6.14 -13.04 -0.05
CA ILE A 42 4.89 -13.56 0.54
C ILE A 42 4.39 -14.77 -0.26
N GLN A 43 4.35 -14.69 -1.58
CA GLN A 43 3.90 -15.79 -2.43
C GLN A 43 4.80 -17.02 -2.31
N GLY A 44 6.11 -16.85 -2.15
CA GLY A 44 7.05 -17.93 -1.88
C GLY A 44 6.72 -18.69 -0.62
N MET A 45 6.52 -17.97 0.49
CA MET A 45 6.09 -18.55 1.77
C MET A 45 4.73 -19.27 1.65
N MET A 46 3.77 -18.66 0.96
CA MET A 46 2.44 -19.26 0.76
C MET A 46 2.48 -20.55 -0.07
N LYS A 47 3.33 -20.62 -1.11
CA LYS A 47 3.54 -21.85 -1.89
C LYS A 47 4.15 -22.99 -1.07
N ALA A 48 4.93 -22.64 -0.04
CA ALA A 48 5.50 -23.60 0.91
C ALA A 48 4.52 -24.00 2.05
N GLY A 49 3.26 -23.54 2.00
CA GLY A 49 2.21 -23.86 2.96
C GLY A 49 1.96 -22.78 4.01
N GLY A 50 2.61 -21.63 3.90
CA GLY A 50 2.54 -20.50 4.83
C GLY A 50 3.82 -20.33 5.63
N PRO A 51 3.94 -19.22 6.40
CA PRO A 51 5.06 -19.00 7.32
C PRO A 51 5.10 -20.09 8.40
N LYS A 52 6.30 -20.63 8.68
CA LYS A 52 6.49 -21.81 9.54
C LYS A 52 7.05 -21.48 10.92
N ASP A 53 7.79 -20.39 11.03
CA ASP A 53 8.45 -19.98 12.26
C ASP A 53 8.33 -18.46 12.48
N ASP A 54 8.81 -18.00 13.61
CA ASP A 54 8.74 -16.58 14.00
C ASP A 54 9.45 -15.66 13.02
N LYS A 55 10.53 -16.14 12.40
CA LYS A 55 11.29 -15.38 11.41
C LYS A 55 10.51 -15.20 10.12
N GLU A 56 9.86 -16.26 9.64
CA GLU A 56 9.02 -16.19 8.45
C GLU A 56 7.76 -15.35 8.70
N TRP A 57 7.15 -15.42 9.88
CA TRP A 57 6.04 -14.54 10.26
C TRP A 57 6.46 -13.07 10.34
N ALA A 58 7.62 -12.76 10.92
CA ALA A 58 8.17 -11.41 10.95
C ALA A 58 8.44 -10.89 9.52
N MET A 59 8.96 -11.74 8.63
CA MET A 59 9.19 -11.39 7.21
C MET A 59 7.85 -11.17 6.47
N ALA A 60 6.84 -11.98 6.73
CA ALA A 60 5.50 -11.81 6.16
C ALA A 60 4.88 -10.49 6.62
N GLN A 61 4.97 -10.16 7.91
CA GLN A 61 4.52 -8.90 8.49
C GLN A 61 5.23 -7.70 7.84
N GLN A 62 6.57 -7.73 7.77
CA GLN A 62 7.35 -6.66 7.17
C GLN A 62 6.98 -6.42 5.70
N ASN A 63 6.87 -7.48 4.91
CA ASN A 63 6.51 -7.36 3.51
C ASN A 63 5.09 -6.84 3.32
N ALA A 64 4.13 -7.27 4.14
CA ALA A 64 2.77 -6.77 4.12
C ALA A 64 2.72 -5.27 4.50
N ALA A 65 3.47 -4.85 5.52
CA ALA A 65 3.58 -3.45 5.90
C ALA A 65 4.16 -2.58 4.78
N LEU A 66 5.23 -3.04 4.10
CA LEU A 66 5.80 -2.34 2.95
C LEU A 66 4.80 -2.21 1.79
N LEU A 67 3.96 -3.21 1.56
CA LEU A 67 2.89 -3.15 0.57
C LEU A 67 1.81 -2.13 0.96
N ALA A 68 1.45 -2.05 2.25
CA ALA A 68 0.49 -1.08 2.75
C ALA A 68 1.01 0.37 2.59
N GLU A 69 2.24 0.64 3.01
CA GLU A 69 2.86 1.96 2.90
C GLU A 69 3.05 2.39 1.44
N THR A 70 3.54 1.49 0.58
CA THR A 70 3.73 1.82 -0.83
C THR A 70 2.41 1.96 -1.59
N ALA A 71 1.32 1.35 -1.13
CA ALA A 71 -0.02 1.61 -1.62
C ALA A 71 -0.42 3.08 -1.37
N GLN A 72 -0.09 3.66 -0.21
CA GLN A 72 -0.31 5.09 0.03
C GLN A 72 0.53 5.95 -0.92
N LEU A 73 1.80 5.59 -1.11
CA LEU A 73 2.68 6.35 -2.02
C LEU A 73 2.14 6.44 -3.45
N ILE A 74 1.52 5.39 -3.98
CA ILE A 74 0.95 5.43 -5.33
C ILE A 74 -0.34 6.26 -5.43
N LEU A 75 -0.96 6.59 -4.29
CA LEU A 75 -2.13 7.47 -4.21
C LEU A 75 -1.77 8.94 -4.02
N MET A 76 -0.49 9.26 -3.77
CA MET A 76 -0.03 10.61 -3.43
C MET A 76 0.57 11.36 -4.62
N GLY A 77 0.48 12.69 -4.54
CA GLY A 77 1.08 13.61 -5.51
C GLY A 77 0.46 13.46 -6.90
N ALA A 78 1.29 13.48 -7.94
CA ALA A 78 0.87 13.38 -9.34
C ALA A 78 0.79 11.95 -9.89
N ARG A 79 0.82 10.92 -9.03
CA ARG A 79 0.78 9.50 -9.46
C ARG A 79 -0.61 9.00 -9.84
N PRO A 80 -1.70 9.38 -9.14
CA PRO A 80 -3.05 8.93 -9.50
C PRO A 80 -3.40 9.31 -10.95
N LYS A 81 -3.98 8.36 -11.69
CA LYS A 81 -4.39 8.55 -13.08
C LYS A 81 -5.88 8.81 -13.23
N ASP A 82 -6.68 8.27 -12.34
CA ASP A 82 -8.14 8.46 -12.29
C ASP A 82 -8.66 8.20 -10.87
N GLN A 83 -9.92 8.62 -10.63
CA GLN A 83 -10.59 8.47 -9.35
C GLN A 83 -11.25 7.10 -9.19
N ASP A 84 -11.60 6.43 -10.29
CA ASP A 84 -12.35 5.18 -10.24
C ASP A 84 -11.44 3.99 -9.99
N VAL A 85 -10.64 3.61 -10.99
CA VAL A 85 -9.85 2.38 -10.91
C VAL A 85 -8.60 2.58 -10.07
N TRP A 86 -7.85 3.68 -10.31
CA TRP A 86 -6.58 3.91 -9.60
C TRP A 86 -6.79 4.10 -8.11
N ILE A 87 -7.64 5.05 -7.72
CA ILE A 87 -7.87 5.37 -6.30
C ILE A 87 -8.52 4.18 -5.61
N LYS A 88 -9.59 3.62 -6.18
CA LYS A 88 -10.29 2.47 -5.59
C LYS A 88 -9.38 1.26 -5.37
N THR A 89 -8.59 0.88 -6.37
CA THR A 89 -7.72 -0.29 -6.25
C THR A 89 -6.50 -0.02 -5.37
N GLY A 90 -5.94 1.19 -5.39
CA GLY A 90 -4.85 1.59 -4.50
C GLY A 90 -5.28 1.58 -3.04
N THR A 91 -6.47 2.13 -2.72
CA THR A 91 -7.05 2.09 -1.37
C THR A 91 -7.29 0.65 -0.92
N MET A 92 -7.91 -0.18 -1.78
CA MET A 92 -8.12 -1.60 -1.47
C MET A 92 -6.81 -2.35 -1.22
N LEU A 93 -5.74 -2.04 -1.96
CA LEU A 93 -4.41 -2.62 -1.73
C LEU A 93 -3.90 -2.25 -0.34
N GLY A 94 -3.96 -0.96 0.02
CA GLY A 94 -3.51 -0.47 1.32
C GLY A 94 -4.25 -1.13 2.49
N GLU A 95 -5.57 -1.18 2.42
CA GLU A 95 -6.43 -1.80 3.45
C GLU A 95 -6.17 -3.30 3.59
N SER A 96 -6.10 -4.02 2.45
CA SER A 96 -5.83 -5.46 2.45
C SER A 96 -4.42 -5.77 2.97
N ALA A 97 -3.42 -4.97 2.61
CA ALA A 97 -2.05 -5.15 3.08
C ALA A 97 -1.91 -4.81 4.57
N ALA A 98 -2.60 -3.78 5.08
CA ALA A 98 -2.66 -3.47 6.50
C ALA A 98 -3.34 -4.60 7.31
N SER A 99 -4.40 -5.20 6.76
CA SER A 99 -5.04 -6.38 7.35
C SER A 99 -4.08 -7.59 7.36
N ALA A 100 -3.33 -7.81 6.28
CA ALA A 100 -2.31 -8.86 6.22
C ALA A 100 -1.19 -8.64 7.25
N THR A 101 -0.78 -7.38 7.48
CA THR A 101 0.21 -7.03 8.50
C THR A 101 -0.24 -7.46 9.90
N LYS A 102 -1.49 -7.13 10.26
CA LYS A 102 -2.09 -7.54 11.56
C LYS A 102 -2.25 -9.04 11.69
N ALA A 103 -2.67 -9.71 10.62
CA ALA A 103 -2.81 -11.17 10.60
C ALA A 103 -1.46 -11.86 10.77
N ALA A 104 -0.40 -11.35 10.14
CA ALA A 104 0.96 -11.87 10.30
C ALA A 104 1.51 -11.63 11.70
N GLU A 105 1.24 -10.48 12.32
CA GLU A 105 1.58 -10.19 13.71
C GLU A 105 0.92 -11.18 14.69
N ALA A 106 -0.36 -11.49 14.45
CA ALA A 106 -1.10 -12.47 15.22
C ALA A 106 -0.77 -13.93 14.85
N LYS A 107 0.05 -14.16 13.81
CA LYS A 107 0.33 -15.48 13.23
C LYS A 107 -0.92 -16.24 12.80
N ASP A 108 -1.96 -15.51 12.39
CA ASP A 108 -3.23 -16.05 11.91
C ASP A 108 -3.13 -16.31 10.40
N LEU A 109 -2.91 -17.57 10.03
CA LEU A 109 -2.73 -17.97 8.64
C LEU A 109 -3.99 -17.79 7.80
N ASP A 110 -5.16 -18.00 8.36
CA ASP A 110 -6.42 -17.91 7.60
C ASP A 110 -6.80 -16.45 7.35
N ALA A 111 -6.67 -15.57 8.34
CA ALA A 111 -6.84 -14.13 8.16
C ALA A 111 -5.78 -13.57 7.18
N PHE A 112 -4.54 -14.08 7.25
CA PHE A 112 -3.48 -13.70 6.32
C PHE A 112 -3.83 -14.07 4.88
N LYS A 113 -4.26 -15.32 4.63
CA LYS A 113 -4.73 -15.79 3.30
C LYS A 113 -5.89 -14.96 2.77
N ALA A 114 -6.88 -14.66 3.59
CA ALA A 114 -8.02 -13.84 3.21
C ALA A 114 -7.58 -12.46 2.72
N SER A 115 -6.66 -11.82 3.45
CA SER A 115 -6.09 -10.51 3.10
C SER A 115 -5.32 -10.56 1.78
N LEU A 116 -4.57 -11.63 1.52
CA LEU A 116 -3.86 -11.81 0.23
C LEU A 116 -4.82 -11.89 -0.97
N GLY A 117 -6.02 -12.43 -0.77
CA GLY A 117 -7.07 -12.44 -1.78
C GLY A 117 -7.49 -11.02 -2.19
N GLY A 118 -7.66 -10.12 -1.23
CA GLY A 118 -7.95 -8.69 -1.47
C GLY A 118 -6.82 -7.99 -2.21
N MET A 119 -5.58 -8.21 -1.79
CA MET A 119 -4.39 -7.65 -2.45
C MET A 119 -4.28 -8.12 -3.90
N ALA A 120 -4.47 -9.41 -4.17
CA ALA A 120 -4.41 -9.96 -5.53
C ALA A 120 -5.49 -9.38 -6.43
N LYS A 121 -6.72 -9.16 -5.91
CA LYS A 121 -7.83 -8.53 -6.62
C LYS A 121 -7.49 -7.08 -6.97
N SER A 122 -6.95 -6.33 -6.04
CA SER A 122 -6.50 -4.94 -6.23
C SER A 122 -5.42 -4.85 -7.32
N CYS A 123 -4.36 -5.65 -7.21
CA CYS A 123 -3.27 -5.68 -8.19
C CYS A 123 -3.78 -5.95 -9.61
N ARG A 124 -4.64 -6.97 -9.78
CA ARG A 124 -5.21 -7.30 -11.09
C ARG A 124 -6.09 -6.18 -11.62
N GLY A 125 -6.97 -5.62 -10.78
CA GLY A 125 -7.88 -4.55 -11.18
C GLY A 125 -7.14 -3.34 -11.73
N CYS A 126 -6.13 -2.85 -11.01
CA CYS A 126 -5.31 -1.73 -11.46
C CYS A 126 -4.49 -2.08 -12.73
N HIS A 127 -3.82 -3.23 -12.76
CA HIS A 127 -2.96 -3.62 -13.86
C HIS A 127 -3.72 -3.90 -15.17
N THR A 128 -4.97 -4.32 -15.10
CA THR A 128 -5.80 -4.51 -16.30
C THR A 128 -5.99 -3.21 -17.08
N VAL A 129 -6.10 -2.08 -16.36
CA VAL A 129 -6.38 -0.77 -16.97
C VAL A 129 -5.08 0.02 -17.21
N HIS A 130 -4.18 0.04 -16.21
CA HIS A 130 -3.07 1.01 -16.19
C HIS A 130 -1.69 0.42 -16.52
N ARG A 131 -1.53 -0.90 -16.55
CA ARG A 131 -0.26 -1.51 -16.94
C ARG A 131 -0.16 -1.56 -18.46
N LYS A 132 0.76 -0.79 -19.05
CA LYS A 132 1.09 -0.94 -20.47
C LYS A 132 1.61 -2.36 -20.70
N LYS A 133 1.01 -3.08 -21.64
CA LYS A 133 1.60 -4.32 -22.16
C LYS A 133 2.95 -3.93 -22.75
N THR A 134 4.02 -4.50 -22.27
CA THR A 134 5.32 -4.43 -22.96
C THR A 134 5.09 -5.09 -24.31
N GLU A 135 5.22 -4.34 -25.40
CA GLU A 135 5.35 -4.94 -26.73
C GLU A 135 6.52 -5.90 -26.63
N GLN A 136 6.25 -7.19 -26.82
CA GLN A 136 7.32 -8.16 -27.02
C GLN A 136 7.98 -7.77 -28.35
N PRO A 137 9.32 -7.60 -28.40
CA PRO A 137 9.97 -7.46 -29.68
C PRO A 137 9.71 -8.74 -30.49
N GLN A 138 9.14 -8.54 -31.70
CA GLN A 138 8.96 -9.56 -32.70
C GLN A 138 10.32 -10.08 -33.16
#